data_7ac38bcf7131521e302922a235c0038b
#
_entry.id   7ac38bcf7131521e302922a235c0038b
#
_cell.length_a   1.000
_cell.length_b   1.000
_cell.length_c   1.000
_cell.angle_alpha   90.00
_cell.angle_beta   90.00
_cell.angle_gamma   90.00
#
_symmetry.space_group_name_H-M   'P 1'
#
loop_
_entity.id
_entity.type
_entity.pdbx_description
1 polymer ?
#
loop_
_entity_poly.entity_id
_entity_poly.type
_entity_poly.pdbx_seq_one_letter_code
_entity_poly.pdbx_strand_id
1 'polypeptide(L)'
;MGRMTTQHFADGEFAVSYEESIRGRDVFLVQSTFPSADNLMELLLMIDAAKRASAHYITAVVPYFGWARQDRKDKPRVSIGAKLIADLLSTAGITRLITMDLHADQIQGFFDVPVDHLYASSVFMDYIEKTMPLDNLVVATPDVGGTKRASSYARHLGVPMVICHKTRLRANEVAEMRIIGDVEGKDVLLVDDIVDTAGTITKSADLMLKNGAKSVRAMASHAVMSDPATERVNESGLSEMIFTDSNPYIKGSPKVKIISVANLIAESIKRVCSHESISSLYSF
;
A
#
# COMPACT_ATOMS: atom_id res chain seq x y z
N MET A 1 -23.32 -9.48 -1.76
CA MET A 1 -22.75 -8.27 -2.39
C MET A 1 -23.91 -7.43 -2.89
N GLY A 2 -23.92 -6.12 -2.57
CA GLY A 2 -24.98 -5.22 -3.03
C GLY A 2 -24.90 -4.94 -4.53
N ARG A 3 -26.01 -4.57 -5.15
CA ARG A 3 -26.08 -4.22 -6.58
C ARG A 3 -26.01 -2.70 -6.75
N MET A 4 -25.09 -2.26 -7.59
CA MET A 4 -24.82 -0.85 -7.89
C MET A 4 -24.42 -0.74 -9.37
N THR A 5 -24.76 0.37 -9.99
CA THR A 5 -24.32 0.71 -11.35
C THR A 5 -23.60 2.05 -11.35
N THR A 6 -22.59 2.15 -12.20
CA THR A 6 -21.92 3.41 -12.56
C THR A 6 -22.22 3.68 -14.03
N GLN A 7 -22.97 4.74 -14.31
CA GLN A 7 -23.31 5.18 -15.66
C GLN A 7 -22.34 6.27 -16.09
N HIS A 8 -21.65 6.07 -17.21
CA HIS A 8 -20.79 7.08 -17.84
C HIS A 8 -21.54 7.86 -18.91
N PHE A 9 -21.35 9.16 -18.95
CA PHE A 9 -21.94 10.09 -19.92
C PHE A 9 -20.92 10.46 -21.00
N ALA A 10 -21.42 10.99 -22.11
CA ALA A 10 -20.60 11.31 -23.29
C ALA A 10 -19.60 12.45 -23.06
N ASP A 11 -19.86 13.33 -22.10
CA ASP A 11 -18.98 14.43 -21.67
C ASP A 11 -17.86 14.01 -20.71
N GLY A 12 -17.88 12.73 -20.27
CA GLY A 12 -16.91 12.15 -19.33
C GLY A 12 -17.37 12.16 -17.87
N GLU A 13 -18.53 12.77 -17.56
CA GLU A 13 -19.13 12.64 -16.23
C GLU A 13 -19.65 11.21 -16.01
N PHE A 14 -19.86 10.84 -14.74
CA PHE A 14 -20.50 9.59 -14.39
C PHE A 14 -21.38 9.74 -13.14
N ALA A 15 -22.37 8.87 -13.02
CA ALA A 15 -23.32 8.82 -11.91
C ALA A 15 -23.37 7.42 -11.31
N VAL A 16 -23.57 7.35 -10.01
CA VAL A 16 -23.69 6.10 -9.25
C VAL A 16 -25.11 5.91 -8.77
N SER A 17 -25.63 4.69 -8.90
CA SER A 17 -26.97 4.32 -8.44
C SER A 17 -26.97 2.96 -7.74
N TYR A 18 -27.59 2.88 -6.56
CA TYR A 18 -27.89 1.61 -5.90
C TYR A 18 -29.18 1.03 -6.48
N GLU A 19 -29.13 -0.24 -6.90
CA GLU A 19 -30.27 -0.95 -7.50
C GLU A 19 -31.16 -1.64 -6.47
N GLU A 20 -30.82 -1.54 -5.19
CA GLU A 20 -31.57 -2.10 -4.08
C GLU A 20 -31.64 -1.14 -2.90
N SER A 21 -32.62 -1.34 -2.01
CA SER A 21 -32.75 -0.50 -0.82
C SER A 21 -31.61 -0.80 0.17
N ILE A 22 -30.83 0.23 0.46
CA ILE A 22 -29.77 0.20 1.49
C ILE A 22 -30.16 0.98 2.75
N ARG A 23 -31.43 1.39 2.87
CA ARG A 23 -31.96 2.13 4.03
C ARG A 23 -31.73 1.35 5.32
N GLY A 24 -31.07 1.99 6.29
CA GLY A 24 -30.76 1.40 7.58
C GLY A 24 -29.74 0.26 7.55
N ARG A 25 -29.04 0.06 6.42
CA ARG A 25 -27.99 -0.95 6.28
C ARG A 25 -26.62 -0.38 6.59
N ASP A 26 -25.72 -1.24 7.08
CA ASP A 26 -24.29 -0.97 7.15
C ASP A 26 -23.69 -1.26 5.77
N VAL A 27 -23.11 -0.23 5.15
CA VAL A 27 -22.63 -0.26 3.77
C VAL A 27 -21.10 -0.20 3.79
N PHE A 28 -20.44 -1.15 3.12
CA PHE A 28 -19.00 -1.18 2.91
C PHE A 28 -18.70 -0.92 1.44
N LEU A 29 -18.03 0.18 1.15
CA LEU A 29 -17.66 0.62 -0.19
C LEU A 29 -16.20 0.29 -0.43
N VAL A 30 -15.93 -0.71 -1.26
CA VAL A 30 -14.57 -1.19 -1.55
C VAL A 30 -14.07 -0.52 -2.82
N GLN A 31 -13.14 0.42 -2.69
CA GLN A 31 -12.59 1.18 -3.81
C GLN A 31 -11.18 1.68 -3.49
N SER A 32 -10.16 1.20 -4.21
CA SER A 32 -8.83 1.78 -4.16
C SER A 32 -8.77 3.09 -4.94
N THR A 33 -8.12 4.11 -4.37
CA THR A 33 -8.08 5.46 -4.96
C THR A 33 -6.78 5.72 -5.73
N PHE A 34 -6.34 4.72 -6.52
CA PHE A 34 -5.21 4.89 -7.45
C PHE A 34 -5.57 5.87 -8.59
N PRO A 35 -4.60 6.51 -9.26
CA PRO A 35 -4.87 7.34 -10.44
C PRO A 35 -5.63 6.55 -11.55
N SER A 36 -6.61 7.12 -12.29
CA SER A 36 -6.93 8.58 -12.28
C SER A 36 -7.72 9.01 -11.03
N ALA A 37 -7.96 10.34 -10.92
CA ALA A 37 -8.79 10.91 -9.86
C ALA A 37 -10.25 10.41 -9.89
N ASP A 38 -10.69 9.79 -10.98
CA ASP A 38 -12.03 9.23 -11.17
C ASP A 38 -12.36 8.18 -10.12
N ASN A 39 -11.38 7.34 -9.73
CA ASN A 39 -11.57 6.36 -8.66
C ASN A 39 -11.94 7.00 -7.32
N LEU A 40 -11.35 8.16 -7.01
CA LEU A 40 -11.72 8.93 -5.83
C LEU A 40 -13.09 9.58 -6.00
N MET A 41 -13.36 10.18 -7.18
CA MET A 41 -14.66 10.81 -7.44
C MET A 41 -15.79 9.79 -7.41
N GLU A 42 -15.59 8.61 -7.96
CA GLU A 42 -16.55 7.52 -7.89
C GLU A 42 -16.85 7.12 -6.44
N LEU A 43 -15.81 6.97 -5.61
CA LEU A 43 -15.98 6.69 -4.18
C LEU A 43 -16.79 7.79 -3.48
N LEU A 44 -16.51 9.08 -3.75
CA LEU A 44 -17.26 10.21 -3.18
C LEU A 44 -18.74 10.17 -3.59
N LEU A 45 -19.03 9.88 -4.85
CA LEU A 45 -20.41 9.72 -5.34
C LEU A 45 -21.11 8.52 -4.71
N MET A 46 -20.42 7.38 -4.54
CA MET A 46 -20.94 6.23 -3.82
C MET A 46 -21.33 6.57 -2.38
N ILE A 47 -20.48 7.33 -1.68
CA ILE A 47 -20.73 7.75 -0.30
C ILE A 47 -21.93 8.69 -0.23
N ASP A 48 -22.02 9.72 -1.09
CA ASP A 48 -23.13 10.66 -1.11
C ASP A 48 -24.45 9.95 -1.44
N ALA A 49 -24.46 9.05 -2.42
CA ALA A 49 -25.62 8.26 -2.75
C ALA A 49 -26.08 7.36 -1.59
N ALA A 50 -25.14 6.70 -0.88
CA ALA A 50 -25.45 5.89 0.29
C ALA A 50 -26.05 6.73 1.42
N LYS A 51 -25.48 7.91 1.69
CA LYS A 51 -25.99 8.86 2.67
C LYS A 51 -27.43 9.32 2.33
N ARG A 52 -27.68 9.68 1.09
CA ARG A 52 -29.02 10.09 0.61
C ARG A 52 -30.03 8.93 0.64
N ALA A 53 -29.56 7.69 0.42
CA ALA A 53 -30.39 6.49 0.54
C ALA A 53 -30.63 6.06 2.01
N SER A 54 -30.17 6.86 2.99
CA SER A 54 -30.32 6.62 4.44
C SER A 54 -29.65 5.33 4.91
N ALA A 55 -28.45 5.02 4.43
CA ALA A 55 -27.61 4.00 5.02
C ALA A 55 -27.36 4.32 6.51
N HIS A 56 -27.21 3.29 7.35
CA HIS A 56 -26.97 3.46 8.79
C HIS A 56 -25.50 3.81 9.04
N TYR A 57 -24.58 2.95 8.59
CA TYR A 57 -23.15 3.21 8.58
C TYR A 57 -22.61 3.14 7.17
N ILE A 58 -21.63 4.00 6.86
CA ILE A 58 -20.93 4.03 5.57
C ILE A 58 -19.45 3.88 5.85
N THR A 59 -18.93 2.69 5.60
CA THR A 59 -17.51 2.38 5.75
C THR A 59 -16.83 2.41 4.39
N ALA A 60 -15.89 3.34 4.19
CA ALA A 60 -15.00 3.29 3.03
C ALA A 60 -13.90 2.25 3.29
N VAL A 61 -13.78 1.29 2.39
CA VAL A 61 -12.70 0.28 2.39
C VAL A 61 -11.78 0.61 1.24
N VAL A 62 -10.64 1.21 1.56
CA VAL A 62 -9.69 1.77 0.59
C VAL A 62 -8.36 1.04 0.72
N PRO A 63 -8.18 -0.13 0.04
CA PRO A 63 -6.96 -0.92 0.14
C PRO A 63 -5.71 -0.13 -0.23
N TYR A 64 -5.79 0.72 -1.26
CA TYR A 64 -4.77 1.70 -1.58
C TYR A 64 -5.32 3.12 -1.44
N PHE A 65 -4.76 3.88 -0.50
CA PHE A 65 -5.10 5.28 -0.28
C PHE A 65 -4.21 6.18 -1.14
N GLY A 66 -4.76 6.69 -2.22
CA GLY A 66 -4.07 7.62 -3.12
C GLY A 66 -3.70 8.94 -2.41
N TRP A 67 -2.71 9.65 -2.94
CA TRP A 67 -2.13 10.87 -2.36
C TRP A 67 -1.48 10.69 -0.98
N ALA A 68 -1.37 9.49 -0.42
CA ALA A 68 -0.73 9.22 0.87
C ALA A 68 0.71 9.76 0.97
N ARG A 69 1.43 9.82 -0.16
CA ARG A 69 2.80 10.38 -0.23
C ARG A 69 2.86 11.90 -0.06
N GLN A 70 1.70 12.59 -0.03
CA GLN A 70 1.57 14.03 0.22
C GLN A 70 1.04 14.28 1.64
N ASP A 71 1.67 13.64 2.63
CA ASP A 71 1.28 13.67 4.05
C ASP A 71 1.76 14.93 4.80
N ARG A 72 2.70 15.66 4.23
CA ARG A 72 3.33 16.85 4.82
C ARG A 72 3.81 17.82 3.73
N LYS A 73 4.14 19.03 4.16
CA LYS A 73 4.82 20.00 3.29
C LYS A 73 6.31 19.66 3.23
N ASP A 74 6.79 19.20 2.10
CA ASP A 74 8.20 18.96 1.79
C ASP A 74 8.92 20.21 1.25
N LYS A 75 8.15 21.21 0.82
CA LYS A 75 8.59 22.51 0.30
C LYS A 75 7.52 23.59 0.50
N PRO A 76 7.88 24.88 0.35
CA PRO A 76 6.91 25.97 0.46
C PRO A 76 5.80 25.88 -0.61
N ARG A 77 4.58 26.31 -0.23
CA ARG A 77 3.43 26.50 -1.13
C ARG A 77 2.91 25.24 -1.79
N VAL A 78 3.01 24.09 -1.13
CA VAL A 78 2.43 22.82 -1.58
C VAL A 78 1.21 22.46 -0.73
N SER A 79 0.34 21.64 -1.29
CA SER A 79 -0.77 21.02 -0.56
C SER A 79 -0.28 19.92 0.40
N ILE A 80 -1.15 19.56 1.35
CA ILE A 80 -1.10 18.28 2.05
C ILE A 80 -2.23 17.44 1.46
N GLY A 81 -1.95 16.74 0.36
CA GLY A 81 -2.95 16.02 -0.42
C GLY A 81 -3.67 14.96 0.40
N ALA A 82 -2.95 14.21 1.24
CA ALA A 82 -3.55 13.20 2.11
C ALA A 82 -4.61 13.79 3.05
N LYS A 83 -4.37 15.01 3.62
CA LYS A 83 -5.37 15.69 4.46
C LYS A 83 -6.59 16.13 3.66
N LEU A 84 -6.37 16.69 2.45
CA LEU A 84 -7.47 17.09 1.59
C LEU A 84 -8.39 15.91 1.26
N ILE A 85 -7.82 14.76 0.90
CA ILE A 85 -8.62 13.56 0.60
C ILE A 85 -9.36 13.05 1.84
N ALA A 86 -8.72 13.07 3.01
CA ALA A 86 -9.37 12.70 4.28
C ALA A 86 -10.58 13.60 4.58
N ASP A 87 -10.45 14.92 4.35
CA ASP A 87 -11.54 15.88 4.54
C ASP A 87 -12.68 15.66 3.55
N LEU A 88 -12.37 15.39 2.28
CA LEU A 88 -13.38 15.10 1.26
C LEU A 88 -14.19 13.85 1.61
N LEU A 89 -13.53 12.76 2.00
CA LEU A 89 -14.20 11.51 2.40
C LEU A 89 -15.07 11.72 3.66
N SER A 90 -14.54 12.41 4.67
CA SER A 90 -15.28 12.73 5.90
C SER A 90 -16.50 13.61 5.62
N THR A 91 -16.35 14.65 4.80
CA THR A 91 -17.43 15.57 4.41
C THR A 91 -18.49 14.86 3.56
N ALA A 92 -18.10 13.96 2.66
CA ALA A 92 -19.03 13.16 1.88
C ALA A 92 -19.92 12.30 2.79
N GLY A 93 -19.39 11.82 3.92
CA GLY A 93 -20.21 11.21 4.97
C GLY A 93 -19.83 9.80 5.36
N ILE A 94 -18.56 9.40 5.21
CA ILE A 94 -18.11 8.13 5.81
C ILE A 94 -18.21 8.19 7.32
N THR A 95 -18.48 7.05 7.93
CA THR A 95 -18.50 6.87 9.39
C THR A 95 -17.28 6.09 9.88
N ARG A 96 -16.51 5.48 8.96
CA ARG A 96 -15.30 4.71 9.22
C ARG A 96 -14.48 4.57 7.95
N LEU A 97 -13.18 4.50 8.09
CA LEU A 97 -12.25 4.10 7.02
C LEU A 97 -11.58 2.77 7.39
N ILE A 98 -11.52 1.84 6.46
CA ILE A 98 -10.60 0.69 6.51
C ILE A 98 -9.59 0.89 5.39
N THR A 99 -8.31 0.86 5.70
CA THR A 99 -7.24 1.03 4.71
C THR A 99 -6.04 0.16 5.05
N MET A 100 -5.06 0.07 4.15
CA MET A 100 -3.89 -0.79 4.34
C MET A 100 -2.61 -0.04 4.02
N ASP A 101 -1.57 -0.27 4.84
CA ASP A 101 -0.20 0.23 4.67
C ASP A 101 -0.11 1.68 4.17
N LEU A 102 -0.70 2.60 4.93
CA LEU A 102 -0.53 4.03 4.68
C LEU A 102 0.96 4.39 4.61
N HIS A 103 1.32 5.25 3.66
CA HIS A 103 2.70 5.73 3.51
C HIS A 103 3.27 6.32 4.80
N ALA A 104 2.42 6.92 5.62
CA ALA A 104 2.75 7.45 6.92
C ALA A 104 1.62 7.14 7.91
N ASP A 105 1.93 6.49 9.04
CA ASP A 105 0.95 6.06 10.05
C ASP A 105 0.10 7.22 10.58
N GLN A 106 0.66 8.44 10.65
CA GLN A 106 0.01 9.64 11.15
C GLN A 106 -1.15 10.13 10.27
N ILE A 107 -1.28 9.65 9.02
CA ILE A 107 -2.44 9.97 8.15
C ILE A 107 -3.75 9.55 8.80
N GLN A 108 -3.74 8.53 9.66
CA GLN A 108 -4.91 8.14 10.47
C GLN A 108 -5.48 9.32 11.27
N GLY A 109 -4.62 10.21 11.76
CA GLY A 109 -5.02 11.42 12.49
C GLY A 109 -5.56 12.56 11.61
N PHE A 110 -5.62 12.39 10.29
CA PHE A 110 -6.23 13.37 9.39
C PHE A 110 -7.74 13.19 9.27
N PHE A 111 -8.27 12.06 9.75
CA PHE A 111 -9.68 11.75 9.72
C PHE A 111 -10.35 12.08 11.03
N ASP A 112 -11.58 12.59 10.96
CA ASP A 112 -12.45 12.81 12.14
C ASP A 112 -13.33 11.58 12.44
N VAL A 113 -13.12 10.48 11.71
CA VAL A 113 -13.81 9.20 11.90
C VAL A 113 -12.79 8.10 12.27
N PRO A 114 -13.23 7.00 12.89
CA PRO A 114 -12.35 5.86 13.15
C PRO A 114 -11.67 5.34 11.90
N VAL A 115 -10.36 5.04 12.01
CA VAL A 115 -9.55 4.45 10.94
C VAL A 115 -9.02 3.11 11.38
N ASP A 116 -9.37 2.07 10.65
CA ASP A 116 -8.80 0.74 10.79
C ASP A 116 -7.66 0.59 9.77
N HIS A 117 -6.43 0.74 10.25
CA HIS A 117 -5.22 0.68 9.42
C HIS A 117 -4.66 -0.74 9.42
N LEU A 118 -4.94 -1.52 8.38
CA LEU A 118 -4.45 -2.89 8.21
C LEU A 118 -3.00 -2.89 7.70
N TYR A 119 -2.31 -4.02 7.91
CA TYR A 119 -0.95 -4.23 7.41
C TYR A 119 -0.88 -5.49 6.55
N ALA A 120 -0.38 -5.36 5.31
CA ALA A 120 -0.17 -6.47 4.40
C ALA A 120 0.88 -7.46 4.92
N SER A 121 1.69 -7.02 5.88
CA SER A 121 2.69 -7.87 6.53
C SER A 121 2.10 -9.18 7.06
N SER A 122 0.86 -9.21 7.56
CA SER A 122 0.19 -10.45 8.00
C SER A 122 0.06 -11.48 6.86
N VAL A 123 -0.22 -11.01 5.64
CA VAL A 123 -0.32 -11.87 4.45
C VAL A 123 1.06 -12.21 3.90
N PHE A 124 1.99 -11.28 3.99
CA PHE A 124 3.35 -11.46 3.51
C PHE A 124 4.16 -12.42 4.36
N MET A 125 3.98 -12.44 5.68
CA MET A 125 4.66 -13.40 6.56
C MET A 125 4.33 -14.83 6.20
N ASP A 126 3.06 -15.14 5.98
CA ASP A 126 2.64 -16.46 5.51
C ASP A 126 3.35 -16.89 4.22
N TYR A 127 3.58 -15.95 3.32
CA TYR A 127 4.29 -16.20 2.09
C TYR A 127 5.79 -16.40 2.31
N ILE A 128 6.43 -15.55 3.11
CA ILE A 128 7.86 -15.63 3.43
C ILE A 128 8.18 -16.99 4.08
N GLU A 129 7.46 -17.34 5.13
CA GLU A 129 7.68 -18.59 5.89
C GLU A 129 7.52 -19.85 5.04
N LYS A 130 6.62 -19.82 4.04
CA LYS A 130 6.39 -20.94 3.13
C LYS A 130 7.39 -21.04 1.98
N THR A 131 8.06 -19.95 1.61
CA THR A 131 8.81 -19.88 0.34
C THR A 131 10.26 -19.43 0.49
N MET A 132 10.67 -18.94 1.66
CA MET A 132 12.01 -18.40 1.89
C MET A 132 12.68 -19.12 3.08
N PRO A 133 13.81 -19.81 2.88
CA PRO A 133 14.62 -20.34 3.99
C PRO A 133 15.14 -19.18 4.85
N LEU A 134 14.92 -19.23 6.17
CA LEU A 134 15.27 -18.14 7.08
C LEU A 134 16.74 -18.15 7.51
N ASP A 135 17.43 -19.30 7.45
CA ASP A 135 18.79 -19.48 7.97
C ASP A 135 19.82 -18.51 7.40
N ASN A 136 19.61 -18.05 6.17
CA ASN A 136 20.51 -17.13 5.48
C ASN A 136 19.83 -15.83 5.03
N LEU A 137 18.61 -15.61 5.51
CA LEU A 137 17.81 -14.45 5.13
C LEU A 137 18.25 -13.19 5.90
N VAL A 138 18.27 -12.05 5.22
CA VAL A 138 18.31 -10.72 5.82
C VAL A 138 17.20 -9.87 5.25
N VAL A 139 16.55 -9.09 6.11
CA VAL A 139 15.55 -8.10 5.67
C VAL A 139 16.25 -6.78 5.40
N ALA A 140 15.88 -6.12 4.32
CA ALA A 140 16.47 -4.84 3.95
C ALA A 140 15.40 -3.79 3.63
N THR A 141 15.75 -2.52 3.78
CA THR A 141 14.95 -1.39 3.31
C THR A 141 15.70 -0.61 2.24
N PRO A 142 15.01 -0.15 1.17
CA PRO A 142 15.64 0.61 0.08
C PRO A 142 16.03 2.04 0.49
N ASP A 143 15.53 2.54 1.63
CA ASP A 143 15.89 3.83 2.19
C ASP A 143 15.66 3.88 3.71
N VAL A 144 16.05 5.00 4.35
CA VAL A 144 15.92 5.19 5.80
C VAL A 144 14.44 5.31 6.23
N GLY A 145 13.56 5.77 5.36
CA GLY A 145 12.13 5.93 5.67
C GLY A 145 11.44 4.60 5.98
N GLY A 146 11.84 3.52 5.30
CA GLY A 146 11.33 2.17 5.50
C GLY A 146 11.88 1.42 6.73
N THR A 147 12.76 2.02 7.53
CA THR A 147 13.48 1.34 8.63
C THR A 147 12.53 0.72 9.65
N LYS A 148 11.45 1.42 10.05
CA LYS A 148 10.46 0.91 11.01
C LYS A 148 9.80 -0.37 10.48
N ARG A 149 9.42 -0.37 9.20
CA ARG A 149 8.82 -1.53 8.51
C ARG A 149 9.78 -2.70 8.46
N ALA A 150 10.98 -2.49 7.92
CA ALA A 150 12.01 -3.52 7.83
C ALA A 150 12.37 -4.12 9.20
N SER A 151 12.46 -3.28 10.25
CA SER A 151 12.70 -3.73 11.62
C SER A 151 11.59 -4.62 12.15
N SER A 152 10.32 -4.34 11.82
CA SER A 152 9.20 -5.19 12.20
C SER A 152 9.29 -6.58 11.55
N TYR A 153 9.55 -6.62 10.24
CA TYR A 153 9.78 -7.88 9.52
C TYR A 153 10.97 -8.67 10.09
N ALA A 154 12.12 -8.02 10.24
CA ALA A 154 13.33 -8.67 10.75
C ALA A 154 13.13 -9.26 12.16
N ARG A 155 12.44 -8.53 13.04
CA ARG A 155 12.12 -8.98 14.41
C ARG A 155 11.19 -10.20 14.41
N HIS A 156 10.13 -10.16 13.61
CA HIS A 156 9.17 -11.27 13.52
C HIS A 156 9.84 -12.55 12.99
N LEU A 157 10.65 -12.41 11.94
CA LEU A 157 11.36 -13.54 11.32
C LEU A 157 12.61 -13.98 12.09
N GLY A 158 13.05 -13.23 13.10
CA GLY A 158 14.28 -13.53 13.85
C GLY A 158 15.55 -13.40 13.02
N VAL A 159 15.57 -12.53 12.00
CA VAL A 159 16.68 -12.37 11.06
C VAL A 159 17.31 -10.97 11.16
N PRO A 160 18.59 -10.77 10.71
CA PRO A 160 19.21 -9.46 10.68
C PRO A 160 18.51 -8.47 9.74
N MET A 161 18.73 -7.17 9.99
CA MET A 161 18.27 -6.08 9.15
C MET A 161 19.42 -5.30 8.55
N VAL A 162 19.25 -4.87 7.29
CA VAL A 162 20.18 -4.06 6.51
C VAL A 162 19.46 -2.83 5.96
N ILE A 163 20.17 -1.71 5.83
CA ILE A 163 19.61 -0.45 5.35
C ILE A 163 20.40 0.04 4.13
N CYS A 164 19.70 0.36 3.03
CA CYS A 164 20.27 1.16 1.98
C CYS A 164 20.17 2.64 2.37
N HIS A 165 21.31 3.27 2.53
CA HIS A 165 21.41 4.70 2.84
C HIS A 165 21.80 5.48 1.59
N LYS A 166 20.94 6.42 1.19
CA LYS A 166 21.17 7.31 0.04
C LYS A 166 21.73 8.64 0.54
N THR A 167 23.00 8.92 0.25
CA THR A 167 23.65 10.18 0.61
C THR A 167 23.74 11.08 -0.61
N ARG A 168 23.27 12.33 -0.49
CA ARG A 168 23.58 13.41 -1.43
C ARG A 168 24.62 14.30 -0.77
N LEU A 169 25.85 14.27 -1.26
CA LEU A 169 26.94 15.08 -0.70
C LEU A 169 26.82 16.56 -1.10
N ARG A 170 26.24 16.86 -2.29
CA ARG A 170 25.95 18.22 -2.78
C ARG A 170 24.73 18.23 -3.71
N ALA A 171 24.12 19.41 -3.87
CA ALA A 171 23.13 19.65 -4.91
C ALA A 171 23.79 19.44 -6.28
N ASN A 172 23.22 18.58 -7.14
CA ASN A 172 23.70 18.18 -8.46
C ASN A 172 24.78 17.06 -8.51
N GLU A 173 25.16 16.45 -7.39
CA GLU A 173 25.96 15.21 -7.43
C GLU A 173 25.08 13.96 -7.49
N VAL A 174 25.59 12.92 -8.16
CA VAL A 174 24.92 11.60 -8.20
C VAL A 174 24.83 11.08 -6.78
N ALA A 175 23.61 10.81 -6.31
CA ALA A 175 23.40 10.28 -4.96
C ALA A 175 24.12 8.94 -4.81
N GLU A 176 25.08 8.86 -3.92
CA GLU A 176 25.78 7.63 -3.57
C GLU A 176 24.87 6.79 -2.66
N MET A 177 24.69 5.53 -2.99
CA MET A 177 23.97 4.57 -2.14
C MET A 177 25.00 3.69 -1.43
N ARG A 178 24.83 3.52 -0.11
CA ARG A 178 25.67 2.66 0.72
C ARG A 178 24.81 1.68 1.49
N ILE A 179 25.37 0.51 1.78
CA ILE A 179 24.72 -0.52 2.60
C ILE A 179 25.25 -0.36 4.04
N ILE A 180 24.30 -0.34 4.99
CA ILE A 180 24.61 -0.41 6.44
C ILE A 180 24.16 -1.79 6.89
N GLY A 181 25.11 -2.63 7.25
CA GLY A 181 24.93 -4.06 7.55
C GLY A 181 25.70 -4.95 6.58
N ASP A 182 25.54 -6.26 6.71
CA ASP A 182 26.23 -7.27 5.91
C ASP A 182 25.26 -8.05 5.04
N VAL A 183 25.57 -8.17 3.75
CA VAL A 183 24.79 -8.91 2.74
C VAL A 183 25.59 -9.99 2.05
N GLU A 184 26.89 -10.15 2.36
CA GLU A 184 27.75 -11.10 1.67
C GLU A 184 27.25 -12.55 1.88
N GLY A 185 27.04 -13.25 0.79
CA GLY A 185 26.49 -14.62 0.78
C GLY A 185 25.04 -14.74 1.26
N LYS A 186 24.32 -13.65 1.54
CA LYS A 186 22.95 -13.66 2.09
C LYS A 186 21.89 -13.65 1.00
N ASP A 187 20.75 -14.23 1.33
CA ASP A 187 19.51 -14.02 0.60
C ASP A 187 18.81 -12.78 1.19
N VAL A 188 18.56 -11.77 0.37
CA VAL A 188 18.04 -10.46 0.81
C VAL A 188 16.58 -10.31 0.45
N LEU A 189 15.76 -9.88 1.42
CA LEU A 189 14.38 -9.44 1.21
C LEU A 189 14.28 -7.93 1.43
N LEU A 190 14.18 -7.16 0.33
CA LEU A 190 13.85 -5.73 0.37
C LEU A 190 12.37 -5.54 0.67
N VAL A 191 12.02 -4.72 1.66
CA VAL A 191 10.62 -4.41 2.00
C VAL A 191 10.32 -2.92 1.91
N ASP A 192 9.17 -2.58 1.30
CA ASP A 192 8.68 -1.21 1.14
C ASP A 192 7.15 -1.17 1.28
N ASP A 193 6.54 0.04 1.29
CA ASP A 193 5.09 0.19 1.21
C ASP A 193 4.60 0.29 -0.24
N ILE A 194 5.36 0.98 -1.09
CA ILE A 194 4.93 1.35 -2.43
C ILE A 194 6.09 1.30 -3.42
N VAL A 195 5.84 0.74 -4.59
CA VAL A 195 6.75 0.85 -5.74
C VAL A 195 6.05 1.61 -6.86
N ASP A 196 6.60 2.79 -7.18
CA ASP A 196 6.12 3.63 -8.27
C ASP A 196 6.94 3.35 -9.54
N THR A 197 8.03 4.05 -9.78
CA THR A 197 8.88 3.86 -10.97
C THR A 197 9.92 2.76 -10.83
N ALA A 198 9.95 2.03 -9.73
CA ALA A 198 10.89 0.97 -9.36
C ALA A 198 12.38 1.38 -9.29
N GLY A 199 12.72 2.66 -9.55
CA GLY A 199 14.11 3.08 -9.64
C GLY A 199 14.92 2.93 -8.35
N THR A 200 14.32 3.12 -7.18
CA THR A 200 15.00 2.97 -5.90
C THR A 200 15.22 1.50 -5.57
N ILE A 201 14.17 0.69 -5.68
CA ILE A 201 14.22 -0.71 -5.27
C ILE A 201 15.14 -1.55 -6.16
N THR A 202 15.15 -1.30 -7.47
CA THR A 202 16.05 -2.00 -8.41
C THR A 202 17.51 -1.61 -8.19
N LYS A 203 17.81 -0.32 -8.00
CA LYS A 203 19.17 0.13 -7.67
C LYS A 203 19.66 -0.42 -6.33
N SER A 204 18.77 -0.55 -5.34
CA SER A 204 19.12 -1.17 -4.06
C SER A 204 19.45 -2.65 -4.25
N ALA A 205 18.66 -3.37 -5.06
CA ALA A 205 18.91 -4.78 -5.36
C ALA A 205 20.26 -4.98 -6.08
N ASP A 206 20.54 -4.20 -7.11
CA ASP A 206 21.79 -4.27 -7.86
C ASP A 206 23.01 -3.94 -6.96
N LEU A 207 22.86 -2.96 -6.07
CA LEU A 207 23.90 -2.63 -5.09
C LEU A 207 24.16 -3.80 -4.12
N MET A 208 23.13 -4.47 -3.64
CA MET A 208 23.26 -5.63 -2.74
C MET A 208 23.96 -6.79 -3.44
N LEU A 209 23.57 -7.11 -4.67
CA LEU A 209 24.25 -8.13 -5.48
C LEU A 209 25.72 -7.78 -5.72
N LYS A 210 26.01 -6.52 -6.04
CA LYS A 210 27.41 -6.04 -6.20
C LYS A 210 28.23 -6.18 -4.92
N ASN A 211 27.60 -6.14 -3.75
CA ASN A 211 28.23 -6.35 -2.44
C ASN A 211 28.16 -7.81 -1.96
N GLY A 212 27.94 -8.76 -2.87
CA GLY A 212 28.07 -10.18 -2.58
C GLY A 212 26.79 -10.86 -2.10
N ALA A 213 25.62 -10.21 -2.16
CA ALA A 213 24.37 -10.90 -1.87
C ALA A 213 24.16 -12.07 -2.83
N LYS A 214 23.70 -13.22 -2.32
CA LYS A 214 23.45 -14.42 -3.10
C LYS A 214 22.21 -14.28 -3.98
N SER A 215 21.16 -13.69 -3.45
CA SER A 215 19.93 -13.36 -4.16
C SER A 215 19.25 -12.15 -3.54
N VAL A 216 18.43 -11.44 -4.33
CA VAL A 216 17.60 -10.34 -3.83
C VAL A 216 16.18 -10.51 -4.33
N ARG A 217 15.23 -10.55 -3.40
CA ARG A 217 13.80 -10.42 -3.64
C ARG A 217 13.33 -9.09 -3.08
N ALA A 218 12.21 -8.61 -3.61
CA ALA A 218 11.60 -7.40 -3.08
C ALA A 218 10.09 -7.61 -2.84
N MET A 219 9.56 -6.89 -1.86
CA MET A 219 8.17 -6.98 -1.45
C MET A 219 7.66 -5.60 -1.09
N ALA A 220 6.50 -5.24 -1.63
CA ALA A 220 5.83 -3.99 -1.29
C ALA A 220 4.32 -4.16 -1.34
N SER A 221 3.60 -3.41 -0.50
CA SER A 221 2.15 -3.52 -0.42
C SER A 221 1.48 -3.05 -1.70
N HIS A 222 1.90 -1.90 -2.24
CA HIS A 222 1.20 -1.23 -3.32
C HIS A 222 2.00 -1.19 -4.63
N ALA A 223 1.46 -1.85 -5.67
CA ALA A 223 2.00 -1.85 -7.01
C ALA A 223 1.49 -0.64 -7.81
N VAL A 224 2.06 0.55 -7.64
CA VAL A 224 1.73 1.69 -8.52
C VAL A 224 2.30 1.44 -9.91
N MET A 225 3.52 0.98 -9.98
CA MET A 225 4.19 0.46 -11.18
C MET A 225 4.04 1.36 -12.41
N SER A 226 4.23 2.68 -12.20
CA SER A 226 4.27 3.66 -13.28
C SER A 226 5.45 3.41 -14.22
N ASP A 227 5.28 3.71 -15.50
CA ASP A 227 6.33 3.54 -16.50
C ASP A 227 7.63 4.28 -16.10
N PRO A 228 8.77 3.64 -16.31
CA PRO A 228 9.06 2.32 -16.85
C PRO A 228 9.33 1.25 -15.76
N ALA A 229 8.50 1.13 -14.74
CA ALA A 229 8.76 0.25 -13.58
C ALA A 229 8.88 -1.23 -13.96
N THR A 230 7.98 -1.72 -14.82
CA THR A 230 7.98 -3.13 -15.24
C THR A 230 9.26 -3.51 -15.94
N GLU A 231 9.72 -2.69 -16.88
CA GLU A 231 10.97 -2.89 -17.62
C GLU A 231 12.17 -2.89 -16.66
N ARG A 232 12.22 -1.93 -15.75
CA ARG A 232 13.29 -1.85 -14.74
C ARG A 232 13.34 -3.08 -13.82
N VAL A 233 12.20 -3.60 -13.41
CA VAL A 233 12.13 -4.83 -12.61
C VAL A 233 12.64 -6.02 -13.45
N ASN A 234 12.23 -6.13 -14.72
CA ASN A 234 12.67 -7.22 -15.61
C ASN A 234 14.17 -7.21 -15.86
N GLU A 235 14.76 -6.03 -16.03
CA GLU A 235 16.18 -5.84 -16.33
C GLU A 235 17.07 -5.89 -15.07
N SER A 236 16.52 -5.68 -13.88
CA SER A 236 17.26 -5.67 -12.62
C SER A 236 17.72 -7.06 -12.17
N GLY A 237 18.63 -7.10 -11.21
CA GLY A 237 19.05 -8.33 -10.54
C GLY A 237 18.03 -8.92 -9.56
N LEU A 238 16.84 -8.34 -9.43
CA LEU A 238 15.76 -8.94 -8.62
C LEU A 238 15.37 -10.31 -9.17
N SER A 239 15.31 -11.31 -8.28
CA SER A 239 14.79 -12.63 -8.63
C SER A 239 13.26 -12.67 -8.60
N GLU A 240 12.64 -11.87 -7.72
CA GLU A 240 11.19 -11.78 -7.58
C GLU A 240 10.80 -10.42 -6.98
N MET A 241 9.68 -9.86 -7.43
CA MET A 241 9.02 -8.70 -6.89
C MET A 241 7.59 -9.05 -6.49
N ILE A 242 7.25 -8.93 -5.21
CA ILE A 242 5.98 -9.39 -4.66
C ILE A 242 5.15 -8.19 -4.25
N PHE A 243 3.88 -8.17 -4.66
CA PHE A 243 2.90 -7.14 -4.30
C PHE A 243 1.61 -7.73 -3.77
N THR A 244 0.76 -6.89 -3.20
CA THR A 244 -0.64 -7.23 -2.99
C THR A 244 -1.50 -6.80 -4.20
N ASP A 245 -2.74 -7.27 -4.21
CA ASP A 245 -3.78 -6.84 -5.18
C ASP A 245 -4.52 -5.56 -4.76
N SER A 246 -3.95 -4.75 -3.86
CA SER A 246 -4.50 -3.43 -3.48
C SER A 246 -4.61 -2.44 -4.65
N ASN A 247 -3.72 -2.58 -5.64
CA ASN A 247 -3.75 -1.90 -6.93
C ASN A 247 -3.75 -2.92 -8.06
N PRO A 248 -4.48 -2.68 -9.16
CA PRO A 248 -4.42 -3.55 -10.31
C PRO A 248 -3.04 -3.45 -11.01
N TYR A 249 -2.36 -4.59 -11.15
CA TYR A 249 -1.15 -4.70 -11.97
C TYR A 249 -1.46 -5.50 -13.23
N ILE A 250 -1.60 -4.80 -14.35
CA ILE A 250 -2.09 -5.36 -15.63
C ILE A 250 -1.01 -5.65 -16.67
N LYS A 251 0.19 -5.03 -16.53
CA LYS A 251 1.26 -5.15 -17.56
C LYS A 251 1.85 -6.55 -17.65
N GLY A 252 1.86 -7.29 -16.56
CA GLY A 252 2.47 -8.61 -16.47
C GLY A 252 4.02 -8.56 -16.50
N SER A 253 4.63 -9.41 -15.70
CA SER A 253 6.08 -9.64 -15.68
C SER A 253 6.33 -11.03 -15.09
N PRO A 254 7.30 -11.79 -15.61
CA PRO A 254 7.65 -13.09 -15.04
C PRO A 254 8.27 -12.98 -13.64
N LYS A 255 8.78 -11.80 -13.27
CA LYS A 255 9.35 -11.52 -11.95
C LYS A 255 8.33 -11.00 -10.94
N VAL A 256 7.14 -10.56 -11.37
CA VAL A 256 6.13 -9.98 -10.48
C VAL A 256 5.13 -11.04 -10.03
N LYS A 257 4.94 -11.13 -8.73
CA LYS A 257 3.93 -11.98 -8.08
C LYS A 257 2.94 -11.14 -7.29
N ILE A 258 1.67 -11.47 -7.41
CA ILE A 258 0.59 -10.79 -6.68
C ILE A 258 0.02 -11.75 -5.64
N ILE A 259 -0.13 -11.26 -4.41
CA ILE A 259 -0.77 -11.95 -3.28
C ILE A 259 -2.04 -11.22 -2.92
N SER A 260 -3.15 -11.94 -2.81
CA SER A 260 -4.44 -11.31 -2.51
C SER A 260 -4.57 -10.96 -1.03
N VAL A 261 -5.06 -9.76 -0.76
CA VAL A 261 -5.47 -9.27 0.58
C VAL A 261 -6.97 -9.39 0.82
N ALA A 262 -7.71 -10.02 -0.10
CA ALA A 262 -9.15 -10.13 0.00
C ALA A 262 -9.62 -10.79 1.29
N ASN A 263 -8.93 -11.85 1.76
CA ASN A 263 -9.27 -12.52 3.00
C ASN A 263 -9.03 -11.62 4.24
N LEU A 264 -7.94 -10.85 4.25
CA LEU A 264 -7.64 -9.89 5.32
C LEU A 264 -8.73 -8.82 5.42
N ILE A 265 -9.11 -8.25 4.28
CA ILE A 265 -10.17 -7.24 4.20
C ILE A 265 -11.53 -7.83 4.58
N ALA A 266 -11.87 -9.03 4.07
CA ALA A 266 -13.14 -9.68 4.38
C ALA A 266 -13.26 -10.00 5.89
N GLU A 267 -12.20 -10.48 6.53
CA GLU A 267 -12.19 -10.74 7.97
C GLU A 267 -12.30 -9.43 8.76
N SER A 268 -11.66 -8.35 8.31
CA SER A 268 -11.80 -7.03 8.93
C SER A 268 -13.26 -6.52 8.85
N ILE A 269 -13.89 -6.61 7.68
CA ILE A 269 -15.31 -6.24 7.49
C ILE A 269 -16.21 -7.08 8.41
N LYS A 270 -15.99 -8.39 8.45
CA LYS A 270 -16.76 -9.31 9.30
C LYS A 270 -16.68 -8.91 10.78
N ARG A 271 -15.48 -8.63 11.30
CA ARG A 271 -15.28 -8.20 12.68
C ARG A 271 -15.93 -6.86 12.99
N VAL A 272 -15.86 -5.91 12.08
CA VAL A 272 -16.59 -4.63 12.22
C VAL A 272 -18.09 -4.88 12.34
N CYS A 273 -18.66 -5.76 11.48
CA CYS A 273 -20.09 -6.13 11.56
C CYS A 273 -20.47 -6.86 12.85
N SER A 274 -19.56 -7.68 13.39
CA SER A 274 -19.79 -8.46 14.63
C SER A 274 -19.40 -7.70 15.88
N HIS A 275 -18.93 -6.44 15.77
CA HIS A 275 -18.41 -5.64 16.88
C HIS A 275 -17.23 -6.31 17.62
N GLU A 276 -16.43 -7.11 16.90
CA GLU A 276 -15.26 -7.79 17.41
C GLU A 276 -13.99 -6.94 17.21
N SER A 277 -12.98 -7.20 18.07
CA SER A 277 -11.68 -6.54 17.93
C SER A 277 -10.96 -6.97 16.66
N ILE A 278 -10.42 -6.00 15.92
CA ILE A 278 -9.54 -6.23 14.77
C ILE A 278 -8.06 -6.29 15.17
N SER A 279 -7.73 -6.05 16.46
CA SER A 279 -6.33 -5.94 16.91
C SER A 279 -5.49 -7.19 16.62
N SER A 280 -6.08 -8.38 16.62
CA SER A 280 -5.37 -9.62 16.28
C SER A 280 -5.02 -9.74 14.79
N LEU A 281 -5.56 -8.87 13.92
CA LEU A 281 -5.18 -8.76 12.52
C LEU A 281 -3.88 -7.94 12.33
N TYR A 282 -3.43 -7.26 13.39
CA TYR A 282 -2.22 -6.44 13.40
C TYR A 282 -1.01 -7.14 14.05
N SER A 283 -1.15 -8.41 14.45
CA SER A 283 -0.16 -9.10 15.28
C SER A 283 1.17 -9.30 14.55
N PHE A 284 2.15 -8.49 14.92
CA PHE A 284 3.58 -8.67 14.72
C PHE A 284 4.32 -8.39 16.02
#